data_02e20fc9cdd8ea49afdddbe7be9762bc
#
_entry.id   02e20fc9cdd8ea49afdddbe7be9762bc
#
_cell.length_a   1.000
_cell.length_b   1.000
_cell.length_c   1.000
_cell.angle_alpha   90.00
_cell.angle_beta   90.00
_cell.angle_gamma   90.00
#
_symmetry.space_group_name_H-M   'P 1'
#
loop_
_entity.id
_entity.type
_entity.pdbx_description
1 polymer ?
#
loop_
_entity_poly.entity_id
_entity_poly.type
_entity_poly.pdbx_seq_one_letter_code
_entity_poly.pdbx_strand_id
1 'polypeptide(L)' 'MEIKLNLTGEEYHMLMRMINHEENDNSYMLCRAKTERKMAGMRDRLEQYAKDIQAFKDKAEAAYQETLRRCPIIDKMA' A
#
# COMPACT_ATOMS: atom_id res chain seq x y z
N MET A 1 14.05 -10.20 -6.89
CA MET A 1 14.93 -9.43 -6.00
C MET A 1 14.15 -8.89 -4.82
N GLU A 2 14.66 -9.08 -3.63
CA GLU A 2 14.00 -8.57 -2.42
C GLU A 2 14.83 -7.42 -1.86
N ILE A 3 14.11 -6.39 -1.44
CA ILE A 3 14.75 -5.20 -0.87
C ILE A 3 14.32 -5.10 0.59
N LYS A 4 15.32 -4.97 1.48
CA LYS A 4 15.05 -4.75 2.89
C LYS A 4 15.10 -3.25 3.17
N LEU A 5 14.04 -2.74 3.81
CA LEU A 5 13.96 -1.34 4.22
C LEU A 5 13.80 -1.25 5.72
N ASN A 6 14.63 -0.39 6.31
CA ASN A 6 14.46 -0.06 7.73
C ASN A 6 13.84 1.33 7.79
N LEU A 7 12.61 1.39 8.29
CA LEU A 7 11.85 2.62 8.34
C LEU A 7 11.58 3.02 9.79
N THR A 8 11.63 4.32 10.05
CA THR A 8 11.13 4.85 11.31
C THR A 8 9.59 4.82 11.28
N GLY A 9 8.96 5.02 12.44
CA GLY A 9 7.51 5.10 12.50
C GLY A 9 6.95 6.20 11.61
N GLU A 10 7.62 7.35 11.58
CA GLU A 10 7.19 8.47 10.74
C GLU A 10 7.31 8.14 9.26
N GLU A 11 8.41 7.50 8.87
CA GLU A 11 8.61 7.07 7.48
C GLU A 11 7.58 6.02 7.08
N TYR A 12 7.24 5.10 7.98
CA TYR A 12 6.20 4.12 7.72
C TYR A 12 4.85 4.81 7.46
N HIS A 13 4.48 5.77 8.29
CA HIS A 13 3.22 6.50 8.11
C HIS A 13 3.20 7.30 6.82
N MET A 14 4.35 7.88 6.45
CA MET A 14 4.47 8.58 5.18
C MET A 14 4.27 7.61 4.00
N LEU A 15 4.90 6.45 4.08
CA LEU A 15 4.76 5.42 3.05
C LEU A 15 3.31 4.98 2.92
N MET A 16 2.62 4.76 4.03
CA MET A 16 1.22 4.33 4.01
C MET A 16 0.30 5.40 3.42
N ARG A 17 0.59 6.67 3.68
CA ARG A 17 -0.17 7.76 3.04
C ARG A 17 0.03 7.77 1.53
N MET A 18 1.26 7.54 1.07
CA MET A 18 1.56 7.48 -0.35
C MET A 18 0.84 6.29 -1.00
N ILE A 19 0.84 5.15 -0.33
CA ILE A 19 0.13 3.96 -0.82
C ILE A 19 -1.37 4.22 -0.89
N ASN A 20 -1.95 4.83 0.13
CA ASN A 20 -3.37 5.14 0.15
C ASN A 20 -3.75 6.11 -0.97
N HIS A 21 -2.90 7.09 -1.22
CA HIS A 21 -3.12 8.05 -2.30
C HIS A 21 -3.11 7.33 -3.66
N GLU A 22 -2.13 6.46 -3.87
CA GLU A 22 -2.02 5.68 -5.09
C GLU A 22 -3.22 4.74 -5.26
N GLU A 23 -3.67 4.14 -4.18
CA GLU A 23 -4.85 3.27 -4.19
C GLU A 23 -6.09 4.05 -4.61
N ASN A 24 -6.27 5.25 -4.08
CA ASN A 24 -7.40 6.10 -4.41
C ASN A 24 -7.37 6.51 -5.88
N ASP A 25 -6.20 6.92 -6.37
CA ASP A 25 -6.03 7.27 -7.79
C ASP A 25 -6.34 6.09 -8.69
N ASN A 26 -5.84 4.91 -8.33
CA ASN A 26 -6.10 3.71 -9.11
C ASN A 26 -7.58 3.34 -9.11
N SER A 27 -8.25 3.48 -7.97
CA SER A 27 -9.68 3.21 -7.85
C SER A 27 -10.50 4.15 -8.73
N TYR A 28 -10.10 5.42 -8.76
CA TYR A 28 -10.75 6.42 -9.60
C TYR A 28 -10.58 6.06 -11.08
N MET A 29 -9.35 5.74 -11.50
CA MET A 29 -9.07 5.36 -12.88
C MET A 29 -9.79 4.08 -13.27
N LEU A 30 -9.86 3.11 -12.37
CA LEU A 30 -10.58 1.85 -12.62
C LEU A 30 -12.07 2.10 -12.79
N CYS A 31 -12.65 2.98 -11.99
CA CYS A 31 -14.06 3.35 -12.13
C CYS A 31 -14.30 3.96 -13.51
N ARG A 32 -13.43 4.86 -13.96
CA ARG A 32 -13.51 5.44 -15.30
C ARG A 32 -13.36 4.39 -16.39
N ALA A 33 -12.44 3.44 -16.21
CA ALA A 33 -12.22 2.38 -17.19
C ALA A 33 -13.44 1.49 -17.36
N LYS A 34 -14.25 1.34 -16.31
CA LYS A 34 -15.49 0.56 -16.37
C LYS A 34 -16.61 1.28 -17.08
N THR A 35 -16.58 2.62 -17.11
CA THR A 35 -17.65 3.44 -17.68
C THR A 35 -17.30 4.05 -19.02
N GLU A 36 -16.02 4.24 -19.32
CA GLU A 36 -15.57 4.87 -20.57
C GLU A 36 -14.97 3.86 -21.50
N ARG A 37 -15.49 3.81 -22.74
CA ARG A 37 -14.99 2.89 -23.77
C ARG A 37 -13.50 3.10 -24.07
N LYS A 38 -13.06 4.35 -24.04
CA LYS A 38 -11.67 4.70 -24.35
C LYS A 38 -10.68 4.03 -23.39
N MET A 39 -11.13 3.75 -22.17
CA MET A 39 -10.27 3.20 -21.12
C MET A 39 -10.49 1.72 -20.88
N ALA A 40 -11.37 1.09 -21.64
CA ALA A 40 -11.70 -0.32 -21.43
C ALA A 40 -10.46 -1.24 -21.52
N GLY A 41 -9.51 -0.90 -22.40
CA GLY A 41 -8.27 -1.68 -22.53
C GLY A 41 -7.34 -1.59 -21.34
N MET A 42 -7.52 -0.59 -20.48
CA MET A 42 -6.69 -0.40 -19.28
C MET A 42 -7.27 -1.12 -18.05
N ARG A 43 -8.49 -1.60 -18.15
CA ARG A 43 -9.20 -2.16 -17.02
C ARG A 43 -8.45 -3.31 -16.34
N ASP A 44 -7.97 -4.27 -17.12
CA ASP A 44 -7.26 -5.43 -16.58
C ASP A 44 -5.97 -5.02 -15.86
N ARG A 45 -5.24 -4.07 -16.42
CA ARG A 45 -4.04 -3.52 -15.82
C ARG A 45 -4.34 -2.84 -14.48
N LEU A 46 -5.41 -2.05 -14.45
CA LEU A 46 -5.79 -1.32 -13.24
C LEU A 46 -6.26 -2.29 -12.16
N GLU A 47 -6.98 -3.34 -12.54
CA GLU A 47 -7.40 -4.37 -11.59
C GLU A 47 -6.20 -5.14 -11.02
N GLN A 48 -5.23 -5.47 -11.87
CA GLN A 48 -4.01 -6.13 -11.41
C GLN A 48 -3.21 -5.22 -10.49
N TYR A 49 -3.11 -3.94 -10.82
CA TYR A 49 -2.41 -2.98 -9.99
C TYR A 49 -3.08 -2.81 -8.63
N ALA A 50 -4.40 -2.85 -8.58
CA ALA A 50 -5.12 -2.81 -7.31
C ALA A 50 -4.73 -3.98 -6.40
N LYS A 51 -4.59 -5.17 -6.98
CA LYS A 51 -4.14 -6.35 -6.24
C LYS A 51 -2.71 -6.21 -5.76
N ASP A 52 -1.85 -5.63 -6.60
CA ASP A 52 -0.45 -5.41 -6.25
C ASP A 52 -0.32 -4.40 -5.11
N ILE A 53 -1.11 -3.33 -5.14
CA ILE A 53 -1.14 -2.34 -4.07
C ILE A 53 -1.58 -2.99 -2.76
N GLN A 54 -2.63 -3.80 -2.80
CA GLN A 54 -3.13 -4.45 -1.60
C GLN A 54 -2.10 -5.42 -1.02
N ALA A 55 -1.43 -6.20 -1.87
CA ALA A 55 -0.39 -7.11 -1.44
C ALA A 55 0.77 -6.35 -0.80
N PHE A 56 1.14 -5.20 -1.36
CA PHE A 56 2.19 -4.37 -0.80
C PHE A 56 1.80 -3.79 0.55
N LYS A 57 0.56 -3.31 0.69
CA LYS A 57 0.03 -2.82 1.95
C LYS A 57 0.10 -3.89 3.04
N ASP A 58 -0.31 -5.10 2.69
CA ASP A 58 -0.31 -6.21 3.64
C ASP A 58 1.10 -6.53 4.12
N LYS A 59 2.07 -6.52 3.21
CA LYS A 59 3.48 -6.75 3.55
C LYS A 59 4.02 -5.64 4.45
N ALA A 60 3.71 -4.39 4.13
CA ALA A 60 4.19 -3.25 4.92
C ALA A 60 3.60 -3.28 6.33
N GLU A 61 2.32 -3.59 6.45
CA GLU A 61 1.66 -3.69 7.72
C GLU A 61 2.23 -4.84 8.56
N ALA A 62 2.44 -6.01 7.94
CA ALA A 62 3.02 -7.15 8.63
C ALA A 62 4.42 -6.85 9.16
N ALA A 63 5.24 -6.16 8.37
CA ALA A 63 6.59 -5.77 8.79
C ALA A 63 6.54 -4.79 9.96
N TYR A 64 5.59 -3.86 9.94
CA TYR A 64 5.42 -2.89 11.01
C TYR A 64 5.00 -3.59 12.31
N GLN A 65 4.03 -4.50 12.23
CA GLN A 65 3.57 -5.25 13.39
C GLN A 65 4.68 -6.11 13.98
N GLU A 66 5.49 -6.72 13.14
CA GLU A 66 6.63 -7.51 13.61
C GLU A 66 7.65 -6.64 14.34
N THR A 67 7.91 -5.44 13.83
CA THR A 67 8.83 -4.50 14.47
C THR A 67 8.30 -4.08 15.84
N LEU A 68 7.00 -3.82 15.96
CA LEU A 68 6.39 -3.48 17.24
C LEU A 68 6.54 -4.62 18.26
N ARG A 69 6.40 -5.86 17.83
CA ARG A 69 6.59 -7.01 18.71
C ARG A 69 8.02 -7.15 19.21
N ARG A 70 9.00 -6.76 18.39
CA ARG A 70 10.42 -6.83 18.75
C ARG A 70 10.84 -5.70 19.67
N CYS A 71 10.03 -4.66 19.82
CA CYS A 71 10.33 -3.49 20.62
C CYS A 71 9.29 -3.30 21.71
N PRO A 72 9.15 -4.25 22.67
CA PRO A 72 8.11 -4.15 23.70
C PRO A 72 8.30 -3.01 24.68
N ILE A 73 9.51 -2.46 24.76
CA ILE A 73 9.80 -1.32 25.63
C ILE A 73 9.02 -0.08 25.20
N ILE A 74 8.83 0.09 23.88
CA ILE A 74 8.07 1.21 23.33
C ILE A 74 6.62 1.15 23.80
N ASP A 75 6.04 -0.04 23.80
CA ASP A 75 4.66 -0.24 24.25
C ASP A 75 4.49 0.13 25.72
N LYS A 76 5.47 -0.18 26.54
CA LYS A 76 5.44 0.13 27.97
C LYS A 76 5.55 1.61 28.25
N MET A 77 6.20 2.34 27.37
CA MET A 77 6.38 3.79 27.51
C MET A 77 5.20 4.57 26.94
N ALA A 78 4.44 3.95 26.10
CA ALA A 78 3.25 4.54 25.55
C ALA A 78 2.09 4.38 26.51
#